data_5435ab936b4bb6c70c299018bb02e541
#
_entry.id   5435ab936b4bb6c70c299018bb02e541
#
_cell.length_a   1.000
_cell.length_b   1.000
_cell.length_c   1.000
_cell.angle_alpha   90.00
_cell.angle_beta   90.00
_cell.angle_gamma   90.00
#
_symmetry.space_group_name_H-M   'P 1'
#
loop_
_entity.id
_entity.type
_entity.pdbx_description
1 polymer ?
#
loop_
_entity_poly.entity_id
_entity_poly.type
_entity_poly.pdbx_seq_one_letter_code
_entity_poly.pdbx_strand_id
1 'polypeptide(L)'
;ALLLSPYLVIYLRRKALEKNSKERRQLVTQFKDGMVAVSFALNAGYSIENSFREAVKELMTLYGSQSAIVVCFEKMLRRIKNNENIEDVLSEFAIKTQIEDIMYFADVFGYAKRSGGDLISIIKNTASTIRDKIEVDAQIQTAISGKKMESAVMAVMPFGILGYMKLSSPEFIDAIYHNVIGVIF
;
A
#
# COMPACT_ATOMS: atom_id res chain seq x y z
N ALA A 1 0.69 -32.04 -18.17
CA ALA A 1 1.29 -31.69 -16.87
C ALA A 1 2.37 -30.60 -16.99
N LEU A 2 3.15 -30.57 -18.08
CA LEU A 2 4.27 -29.61 -18.26
C LEU A 2 3.84 -28.12 -18.53
N LEU A 3 2.64 -27.90 -19.05
CA LEU A 3 2.14 -26.54 -19.36
C LEU A 3 1.55 -25.79 -18.15
N LEU A 4 1.27 -26.48 -17.05
CA LEU A 4 0.77 -25.88 -15.80
C LEU A 4 1.89 -25.25 -14.94
N SER A 5 3.15 -25.69 -15.14
CA SER A 5 4.31 -25.22 -14.37
C SER A 5 4.57 -23.70 -14.53
N PRO A 6 4.62 -23.12 -15.75
CA PRO A 6 4.88 -21.67 -15.87
C PRO A 6 3.72 -20.83 -15.36
N TYR A 7 2.48 -21.29 -15.48
CA TYR A 7 1.31 -20.58 -14.97
C TYR A 7 1.31 -20.51 -13.44
N LEU A 8 1.67 -21.62 -12.78
CA LEU A 8 1.78 -21.67 -11.31
C LEU A 8 2.88 -20.72 -10.79
N VAL A 9 4.03 -20.68 -11.48
CA VAL A 9 5.14 -19.76 -11.11
C VAL A 9 4.72 -18.30 -11.27
N ILE A 10 4.03 -17.96 -12.36
CA ILE A 10 3.54 -16.59 -12.58
C ILE A 10 2.48 -16.22 -11.54
N TYR A 11 1.58 -17.14 -11.21
CA TYR A 11 0.56 -16.93 -10.18
C TYR A 11 1.17 -16.70 -8.79
N LEU A 12 2.14 -17.52 -8.39
CA LEU A 12 2.84 -17.39 -7.11
C LEU A 12 3.65 -16.10 -7.03
N ARG A 13 4.34 -15.72 -8.12
CA ARG A 13 5.04 -14.43 -8.19
C ARG A 13 4.09 -13.24 -8.08
N ARG A 14 2.95 -13.26 -8.78
CA ARG A 14 1.93 -12.20 -8.66
C ARG A 14 1.39 -12.10 -7.24
N LYS A 15 1.08 -13.22 -6.60
CA LYS A 15 0.59 -13.25 -5.22
C LYS A 15 1.63 -12.75 -4.21
N ALA A 16 2.91 -13.06 -4.41
CA ALA A 16 4.01 -12.54 -3.59
C ALA A 16 4.20 -11.03 -3.76
N LEU A 17 4.11 -10.51 -4.99
CA LEU A 17 4.21 -9.07 -5.28
C LEU A 17 3.02 -8.30 -4.69
N GLU A 18 1.80 -8.85 -4.79
CA GLU A 18 0.60 -8.25 -4.18
C GLU A 18 0.69 -8.20 -2.65
N LYS A 19 1.21 -9.26 -2.02
CA LYS A 19 1.43 -9.30 -0.58
C LYS A 19 2.42 -8.23 -0.15
N ASN A 20 3.56 -8.14 -0.82
CA ASN A 20 4.61 -7.15 -0.52
C ASN A 20 4.10 -5.71 -0.70
N SER A 21 3.30 -5.45 -1.74
CA SER A 21 2.73 -4.11 -1.97
C SER A 21 1.71 -3.72 -0.89
N LYS A 22 0.91 -4.66 -0.40
CA LYS A 22 -0.03 -4.43 0.71
C LYS A 22 0.69 -4.14 2.02
N GLU A 23 1.72 -4.91 2.35
CA GLU A 23 2.53 -4.71 3.56
C GLU A 23 3.22 -3.33 3.53
N ARG A 24 3.75 -2.92 2.37
CA ARG A 24 4.35 -1.58 2.20
C ARG A 24 3.33 -0.46 2.40
N ARG A 25 2.16 -0.54 1.77
CA ARG A 25 1.08 0.44 1.94
C ARG A 25 0.61 0.53 3.39
N GLN A 26 0.45 -0.62 4.06
CA GLN A 26 0.10 -0.67 5.47
C GLN A 26 1.16 0.03 6.32
N LEU A 27 2.44 -0.20 6.05
CA LEU A 27 3.54 0.46 6.77
C LEU A 27 3.53 1.98 6.56
N VAL A 28 3.25 2.47 5.35
CA VAL A 28 3.12 3.91 5.06
C VAL A 28 1.98 4.53 5.87
N THR A 29 0.81 3.88 5.88
CA THR A 29 -0.34 4.35 6.66
C THR A 29 -0.02 4.41 8.15
N GLN A 30 0.55 3.34 8.69
CA GLN A 30 0.93 3.28 10.10
C GLN A 30 2.03 4.29 10.46
N PHE A 31 2.99 4.51 9.55
CA PHE A 31 4.03 5.53 9.73
C PHE A 31 3.43 6.94 9.78
N LYS A 32 2.51 7.25 8.86
CA LYS A 32 1.78 8.52 8.86
C LYS A 32 1.07 8.74 10.21
N ASP A 33 0.36 7.74 10.72
CA ASP A 33 -0.35 7.86 12.00
C ASP A 33 0.63 8.10 13.16
N GLY A 34 1.79 7.42 13.14
CA GLY A 34 2.87 7.69 14.09
C GLY A 34 3.40 9.12 14.02
N MET A 35 3.59 9.66 12.81
CA MET A 35 4.06 11.04 12.63
C MET A 35 3.00 12.06 13.06
N VAL A 36 1.72 11.79 12.81
CA VAL A 36 0.61 12.60 13.33
C VAL A 36 0.64 12.64 14.86
N ALA A 37 0.80 11.49 15.52
CA ALA A 37 0.90 11.42 16.98
C ALA A 37 2.12 12.20 17.52
N VAL A 38 3.29 12.08 16.86
CA VAL A 38 4.48 12.89 17.17
C VAL A 38 4.18 14.39 17.05
N SER A 39 3.51 14.81 15.96
CA SER A 39 3.14 16.19 15.72
C SER A 39 2.22 16.74 16.82
N PHE A 40 1.20 15.99 17.24
CA PHE A 40 0.31 16.38 18.31
C PHE A 40 1.04 16.54 19.63
N ALA A 41 1.92 15.63 19.98
CA ALA A 41 2.71 15.71 21.21
C ALA A 41 3.69 16.91 21.20
N LEU A 42 4.37 17.15 20.07
CA LEU A 42 5.21 18.36 19.91
C LEU A 42 4.40 19.64 20.06
N ASN A 43 3.22 19.70 19.46
CA ASN A 43 2.33 20.87 19.56
C ASN A 43 1.82 21.09 21.01
N ALA A 44 1.71 20.04 21.80
CA ALA A 44 1.41 20.09 23.24
C ALA A 44 2.63 20.49 24.11
N GLY A 45 3.79 20.78 23.49
CA GLY A 45 5.00 21.22 24.17
C GLY A 45 5.93 20.09 24.68
N TYR A 46 5.69 18.86 24.27
CA TYR A 46 6.58 17.74 24.61
C TYR A 46 7.92 17.86 23.86
N SER A 47 9.00 17.41 24.49
CA SER A 47 10.27 17.24 23.78
C SER A 47 10.14 16.17 22.67
N ILE A 48 11.06 16.19 21.69
CA ILE A 48 11.08 15.20 20.61
C ILE A 48 11.07 13.76 21.14
N GLU A 49 11.90 13.45 22.15
CA GLU A 49 11.94 12.13 22.76
C GLU A 49 10.58 11.72 23.38
N ASN A 50 9.97 12.63 24.14
CA ASN A 50 8.67 12.38 24.75
C ASN A 50 7.56 12.26 23.69
N SER A 51 7.65 13.02 22.60
CA SER A 51 6.69 12.94 21.49
C SER A 51 6.75 11.58 20.79
N PHE A 52 7.94 11.04 20.58
CA PHE A 52 8.08 9.67 20.07
C PHE A 52 7.57 8.61 21.04
N ARG A 53 7.75 8.84 22.37
CA ARG A 53 7.19 7.94 23.40
C ARG A 53 5.66 7.91 23.37
N GLU A 54 5.04 9.06 23.25
CA GLU A 54 3.56 9.15 23.12
C GLU A 54 3.08 8.52 21.81
N ALA A 55 3.78 8.75 20.71
CA ALA A 55 3.46 8.10 19.44
C ALA A 55 3.54 6.56 19.52
N VAL A 56 4.53 6.00 20.23
CA VAL A 56 4.60 4.54 20.47
C VAL A 56 3.35 4.05 21.19
N LYS A 57 2.90 4.75 22.23
CA LYS A 57 1.69 4.36 22.99
C LYS A 57 0.44 4.39 22.10
N GLU A 58 0.29 5.45 21.28
CA GLU A 58 -0.83 5.58 20.36
C GLU A 58 -0.81 4.45 19.32
N LEU A 59 0.33 4.19 18.69
CA LEU A 59 0.50 3.10 17.74
C LEU A 59 0.23 1.73 18.35
N MET A 60 0.62 1.51 19.62
CA MET A 60 0.30 0.27 20.33
C MET A 60 -1.21 0.09 20.52
N THR A 61 -1.92 1.18 20.79
CA THR A 61 -3.39 1.18 20.93
C THR A 61 -4.07 0.88 19.62
N LEU A 62 -3.60 1.49 18.51
CA LEU A 62 -4.20 1.35 17.20
C LEU A 62 -3.89 0.01 16.52
N TYR A 63 -2.67 -0.49 16.65
CA TYR A 63 -2.15 -1.59 15.84
C TYR A 63 -1.65 -2.80 16.64
N GLY A 64 -1.65 -2.68 17.97
CA GLY A 64 -1.12 -3.72 18.86
C GLY A 64 0.40 -3.68 19.01
N SER A 65 0.90 -4.18 20.13
CA SER A 65 2.31 -4.13 20.52
C SER A 65 3.26 -4.90 19.58
N GLN A 66 2.74 -5.90 18.86
CA GLN A 66 3.54 -6.74 17.95
C GLN A 66 3.54 -6.23 16.50
N SER A 67 2.91 -5.10 16.21
CA SER A 67 2.90 -4.56 14.86
C SER A 67 4.29 -4.08 14.44
N ALA A 68 4.60 -4.22 13.13
CA ALA A 68 5.90 -3.86 12.58
C ALA A 68 6.26 -2.39 12.87
N ILE A 69 5.26 -1.49 12.79
CA ILE A 69 5.47 -0.06 13.04
C ILE A 69 5.82 0.21 14.51
N VAL A 70 5.14 -0.43 15.46
CA VAL A 70 5.44 -0.27 16.89
C VAL A 70 6.86 -0.71 17.20
N VAL A 71 7.26 -1.88 16.72
CA VAL A 71 8.64 -2.38 16.85
C VAL A 71 9.66 -1.41 16.25
N CYS A 72 9.35 -0.80 15.10
CA CYS A 72 10.22 0.20 14.48
C CYS A 72 10.31 1.48 15.32
N PHE A 73 9.18 2.02 15.77
CA PHE A 73 9.16 3.23 16.60
C PHE A 73 9.82 3.03 17.97
N GLU A 74 9.66 1.87 18.59
CA GLU A 74 10.39 1.54 19.81
C GLU A 74 11.91 1.47 19.60
N LYS A 75 12.36 0.93 18.46
CA LYS A 75 13.78 0.94 18.11
C LYS A 75 14.29 2.37 17.92
N MET A 76 13.53 3.21 17.21
CA MET A 76 13.86 4.63 17.04
C MET A 76 13.92 5.34 18.40
N LEU A 77 12.91 5.15 19.25
CA LEU A 77 12.87 5.75 20.59
C LEU A 77 14.07 5.34 21.44
N ARG A 78 14.49 4.06 21.43
CA ARG A 78 15.70 3.61 22.14
C ARG A 78 16.96 4.32 21.68
N ARG A 79 17.11 4.53 20.38
CA ARG A 79 18.27 5.23 19.80
C ARG A 79 18.28 6.72 20.17
N ILE A 80 17.11 7.37 20.08
CA ILE A 80 16.95 8.77 20.49
C ILE A 80 17.31 8.96 21.97
N LYS A 81 16.89 8.02 22.84
CA LYS A 81 17.25 8.01 24.27
C LYS A 81 18.75 7.82 24.52
N ASN A 82 19.45 7.17 23.60
CA ASN A 82 20.91 7.03 23.65
C ASN A 82 21.64 8.26 23.06
N ASN A 83 20.96 9.39 22.93
CA ASN A 83 21.47 10.65 22.34
C ASN A 83 21.91 10.55 20.87
N GLU A 84 21.38 9.58 20.11
CA GLU A 84 21.56 9.59 18.66
C GLU A 84 20.70 10.70 18.03
N ASN A 85 21.22 11.31 16.96
CA ASN A 85 20.47 12.35 16.26
C ASN A 85 19.23 11.75 15.61
N ILE A 86 18.09 12.38 15.83
CA ILE A 86 16.80 11.89 15.30
C ILE A 86 16.78 11.85 13.78
N GLU A 87 17.46 12.80 13.10
CA GLU A 87 17.57 12.81 11.65
C GLU A 87 18.30 11.58 11.12
N ASP A 88 19.37 11.14 11.81
CA ASP A 88 20.11 9.93 11.43
C ASP A 88 19.26 8.68 11.65
N VAL A 89 18.51 8.64 12.76
CA VAL A 89 17.60 7.55 13.10
C VAL A 89 16.48 7.42 12.06
N LEU A 90 15.88 8.55 11.63
CA LEU A 90 14.83 8.59 10.61
C LEU A 90 15.38 8.23 9.24
N SER A 91 16.55 8.76 8.87
CA SER A 91 17.19 8.48 7.58
C SER A 91 17.52 6.99 7.44
N GLU A 92 18.08 6.37 8.48
CA GLU A 92 18.36 4.94 8.45
C GLU A 92 17.09 4.08 8.35
N PHE A 93 16.02 4.48 9.05
CA PHE A 93 14.72 3.82 8.93
C PHE A 93 14.18 3.93 7.49
N ALA A 94 14.27 5.11 6.87
CA ALA A 94 13.86 5.36 5.51
C ALA A 94 14.63 4.48 4.52
N ILE A 95 15.96 4.42 4.64
CA ILE A 95 16.82 3.56 3.81
C ILE A 95 16.46 2.08 3.97
N LYS A 96 16.20 1.60 5.20
CA LYS A 96 15.84 0.21 5.46
C LYS A 96 14.49 -0.18 4.88
N THR A 97 13.52 0.71 4.91
CA THR A 97 12.18 0.45 4.37
C THR A 97 12.12 0.55 2.86
N GLN A 98 12.98 1.34 2.24
CA GLN A 98 12.98 1.67 0.81
C GLN A 98 11.60 2.15 0.32
N ILE A 99 10.88 2.88 1.19
CA ILE A 99 9.58 3.47 0.87
C ILE A 99 9.78 4.95 0.60
N GLU A 100 9.41 5.38 -0.60
CA GLU A 100 9.62 6.73 -1.11
C GLU A 100 9.02 7.80 -0.17
N ASP A 101 7.80 7.60 0.33
CA ASP A 101 7.13 8.54 1.22
C ASP A 101 7.88 8.71 2.56
N ILE A 102 8.49 7.64 3.07
CA ILE A 102 9.29 7.67 4.31
C ILE A 102 10.65 8.34 4.05
N MET A 103 11.27 8.08 2.88
CA MET A 103 12.50 8.77 2.47
C MET A 103 12.28 10.27 2.33
N TYR A 104 11.23 10.66 1.61
CA TYR A 104 10.85 12.06 1.47
C TYR A 104 10.65 12.74 2.83
N PHE A 105 9.93 12.08 3.76
CA PHE A 105 9.75 12.59 5.11
C PHE A 105 11.08 12.80 5.84
N ALA A 106 11.97 11.80 5.80
CA ALA A 106 13.27 11.88 6.49
C ALA A 106 14.14 13.02 5.95
N ASP A 107 14.15 13.22 4.63
CA ASP A 107 14.90 14.29 3.98
C ASP A 107 14.36 15.68 4.37
N VAL A 108 13.05 15.87 4.28
CA VAL A 108 12.40 17.13 4.64
C VAL A 108 12.60 17.45 6.13
N PHE A 109 12.47 16.44 6.99
CA PHE A 109 12.70 16.59 8.43
C PHE A 109 14.15 16.98 8.74
N GLY A 110 15.13 16.29 8.13
CA GLY A 110 16.53 16.59 8.32
C GLY A 110 16.91 17.99 7.82
N TYR A 111 16.35 18.41 6.68
CA TYR A 111 16.54 19.79 6.19
C TYR A 111 15.96 20.82 7.17
N ALA A 112 14.75 20.62 7.62
CA ALA A 112 14.06 21.54 8.52
C ALA A 112 14.77 21.72 9.86
N LYS A 113 15.24 20.59 10.44
CA LYS A 113 15.98 20.66 11.70
C LYS A 113 17.29 21.44 11.57
N ARG A 114 18.02 21.28 10.45
CA ARG A 114 19.26 22.02 10.21
C ARG A 114 19.04 23.50 9.93
N SER A 115 17.93 23.86 9.24
CA SER A 115 17.60 25.25 8.91
C SER A 115 16.91 25.99 10.06
N GLY A 116 16.63 25.34 11.19
CA GLY A 116 15.88 25.95 12.30
C GLY A 116 14.40 26.16 11.98
N GLY A 117 13.87 25.42 11.01
CA GLY A 117 12.47 25.52 10.60
C GLY A 117 11.48 24.98 11.64
N ASP A 118 10.21 25.30 11.45
CA ASP A 118 9.11 24.79 12.26
C ASP A 118 8.87 23.30 11.99
N LEU A 119 9.52 22.45 12.78
CA LEU A 119 9.41 20.98 12.69
C LEU A 119 7.97 20.50 12.84
N ILE A 120 7.16 21.18 13.66
CA ILE A 120 5.76 20.79 13.91
C ILE A 120 4.95 20.94 12.63
N SER A 121 5.04 22.09 11.99
CA SER A 121 4.36 22.36 10.72
C SER A 121 4.82 21.41 9.63
N ILE A 122 6.11 21.10 9.56
CA ILE A 122 6.67 20.20 8.56
C ILE A 122 6.17 18.77 8.74
N ILE A 123 6.21 18.25 9.96
CA ILE A 123 5.68 16.91 10.27
C ILE A 123 4.20 16.84 9.90
N LYS A 124 3.42 17.84 10.32
CA LYS A 124 1.99 17.92 10.05
C LYS A 124 1.67 17.98 8.55
N ASN A 125 2.35 18.84 7.82
CA ASN A 125 2.13 19.02 6.39
C ASN A 125 2.53 17.77 5.61
N THR A 126 3.67 17.14 5.96
CA THR A 126 4.10 15.91 5.31
C THR A 126 3.15 14.74 5.61
N ALA A 127 2.68 14.62 6.86
CA ALA A 127 1.68 13.62 7.21
C ALA A 127 0.35 13.84 6.45
N SER A 128 -0.07 15.09 6.23
CA SER A 128 -1.24 15.42 5.40
C SER A 128 -1.02 15.01 3.96
N THR A 129 0.12 15.34 3.37
CA THR A 129 0.46 14.95 1.98
C THR A 129 0.43 13.44 1.79
N ILE A 130 0.98 12.67 2.73
CA ILE A 130 0.92 11.21 2.70
C ILE A 130 -0.52 10.71 2.80
N ARG A 131 -1.35 11.33 3.64
CA ARG A 131 -2.79 10.99 3.74
C ARG A 131 -3.50 11.19 2.42
N ASP A 132 -3.33 12.36 1.79
CA ASP A 132 -3.98 12.71 0.54
C ASP A 132 -3.59 11.73 -0.57
N LYS A 133 -2.30 11.34 -0.62
CA LYS A 133 -1.80 10.33 -1.56
C LYS A 133 -2.45 8.96 -1.32
N ILE A 134 -2.56 8.52 -0.06
CA ILE A 134 -3.22 7.25 0.29
C ILE A 134 -4.69 7.26 -0.13
N GLU A 135 -5.39 8.38 0.09
CA GLU A 135 -6.81 8.53 -0.26
C GLU A 135 -7.02 8.46 -1.78
N VAL A 136 -6.21 9.18 -2.56
CA VAL A 136 -6.23 9.12 -4.02
C VAL A 136 -5.94 7.71 -4.53
N ASP A 137 -4.94 7.03 -3.98
CA ASP A 137 -4.63 5.64 -4.33
C ASP A 137 -5.80 4.69 -4.05
N ALA A 138 -6.51 4.88 -2.92
CA ALA A 138 -7.68 4.09 -2.57
C ALA A 138 -8.84 4.33 -3.55
N GLN A 139 -9.08 5.58 -3.95
CA GLN A 139 -10.09 5.94 -4.95
C GLN A 139 -9.78 5.32 -6.31
N ILE A 140 -8.54 5.36 -6.76
CA ILE A 140 -8.08 4.72 -7.99
C ILE A 140 -8.30 3.20 -7.93
N GLN A 141 -7.94 2.55 -6.84
CA GLN A 141 -8.14 1.09 -6.67
C GLN A 141 -9.63 0.71 -6.73
N THR A 142 -10.49 1.51 -6.13
CA THR A 142 -11.94 1.29 -6.15
C THR A 142 -12.48 1.44 -7.58
N ALA A 143 -12.08 2.47 -8.30
CA ALA A 143 -12.51 2.70 -9.68
C ALA A 143 -12.05 1.57 -10.64
N ILE A 144 -10.82 1.08 -10.47
CA ILE A 144 -10.28 -0.01 -11.29
C ILE A 144 -10.94 -1.36 -10.95
N SER A 145 -11.28 -1.59 -9.68
CA SER A 145 -11.90 -2.84 -9.24
C SER A 145 -13.28 -3.04 -9.87
N GLY A 146 -14.08 -1.98 -9.99
CA GLY A 146 -15.37 -2.00 -10.69
C GLY A 146 -15.21 -2.39 -12.16
N LYS A 147 -14.26 -1.80 -12.88
CA LYS A 147 -13.99 -2.09 -14.29
C LYS A 147 -13.46 -3.51 -14.53
N LYS A 148 -12.68 -4.08 -13.61
CA LYS A 148 -12.21 -5.47 -13.71
C LYS A 148 -13.36 -6.47 -13.66
N MET A 149 -14.35 -6.22 -12.81
CA MET A 149 -15.53 -7.09 -12.68
C MET A 149 -16.42 -7.01 -13.92
N GLU A 150 -16.63 -5.79 -14.45
CA GLU A 150 -17.36 -5.57 -15.69
C GLU A 150 -16.69 -6.26 -16.89
N SER A 151 -15.38 -6.12 -17.02
CA SER A 151 -14.58 -6.79 -18.05
C SER A 151 -14.62 -8.31 -17.95
N ALA A 152 -14.60 -8.87 -16.74
CA ALA A 152 -14.72 -10.31 -16.53
C ALA A 152 -16.11 -10.83 -16.93
N VAL A 153 -17.18 -10.11 -16.60
CA VAL A 153 -18.55 -10.45 -17.02
C VAL A 153 -18.67 -10.39 -18.53
N MET A 154 -18.17 -9.33 -19.19
CA MET A 154 -18.16 -9.21 -20.64
C MET A 154 -17.36 -10.34 -21.32
N ALA A 155 -16.27 -10.79 -20.73
CA ALA A 155 -15.47 -11.89 -21.28
C ALA A 155 -16.16 -13.25 -21.15
N VAL A 156 -16.94 -13.49 -20.09
CA VAL A 156 -17.61 -14.77 -19.83
C VAL A 156 -18.96 -14.87 -20.56
N MET A 157 -19.64 -13.76 -20.78
CA MET A 157 -20.98 -13.72 -21.41
C MET A 157 -21.07 -14.43 -22.78
N PRO A 158 -20.13 -14.24 -23.74
CA PRO A 158 -20.20 -14.93 -25.02
C PRO A 158 -20.12 -16.45 -24.87
N PHE A 159 -19.30 -16.94 -23.96
CA PHE A 159 -19.19 -18.38 -23.69
C PHE A 159 -20.45 -18.95 -23.04
N GLY A 160 -21.09 -18.17 -22.17
CA GLY A 160 -22.38 -18.53 -21.58
C GLY A 160 -23.49 -18.63 -22.62
N ILE A 161 -23.55 -17.69 -23.57
CA ILE A 161 -24.52 -17.67 -24.65
C ILE A 161 -24.30 -18.87 -25.61
N LEU A 162 -23.05 -19.14 -25.97
CA LEU A 162 -22.71 -20.30 -26.82
C LEU A 162 -23.04 -21.62 -26.12
N GLY A 163 -22.76 -21.75 -24.84
CA GLY A 163 -23.13 -22.92 -24.03
C GLY A 163 -24.65 -23.13 -23.95
N TYR A 164 -25.40 -22.06 -23.73
CA TYR A 164 -26.86 -22.08 -23.73
C TYR A 164 -27.44 -22.49 -25.08
N MET A 165 -26.93 -21.91 -26.17
CA MET A 165 -27.37 -22.26 -27.54
C MET A 165 -27.09 -23.72 -27.88
N LYS A 166 -25.94 -24.25 -27.45
CA LYS A 166 -25.57 -25.66 -27.66
C LYS A 166 -26.49 -26.64 -26.92
N LEU A 167 -26.98 -26.25 -25.75
CA LEU A 167 -27.90 -27.06 -24.96
C LEU A 167 -29.36 -26.94 -25.42
N SER A 168 -29.78 -25.75 -25.86
CA SER A 168 -31.17 -25.45 -26.19
C SER A 168 -31.52 -25.73 -27.66
N SER A 169 -30.57 -25.61 -28.56
CA SER A 169 -30.79 -25.76 -30.01
C SER A 169 -29.53 -26.23 -30.72
N PRO A 170 -29.16 -27.54 -30.58
CA PRO A 170 -27.95 -28.09 -31.18
C PRO A 170 -27.90 -27.97 -32.71
N GLU A 171 -29.07 -28.03 -33.36
CA GLU A 171 -29.22 -27.85 -34.81
C GLU A 171 -28.75 -26.51 -35.37
N PHE A 172 -28.82 -25.44 -34.56
CA PHE A 172 -28.37 -24.11 -34.95
C PHE A 172 -26.84 -24.01 -35.00
N ILE A 173 -26.16 -24.71 -34.11
CA ILE A 173 -24.69 -24.72 -34.04
C ILE A 173 -24.11 -25.55 -35.16
N ASP A 174 -24.73 -26.70 -35.48
CA ASP A 174 -24.29 -27.56 -36.56
C ASP A 174 -24.43 -26.87 -37.94
N ALA A 175 -25.47 -26.00 -38.11
CA ALA A 175 -25.65 -25.19 -39.32
C ALA A 175 -24.57 -24.14 -39.50
N ILE A 176 -24.02 -23.59 -38.40
CA ILE A 176 -22.95 -22.58 -38.44
C ILE A 176 -21.58 -23.25 -38.71
N TYR A 177 -21.29 -24.40 -38.12
CA TYR A 177 -20.01 -25.07 -38.27
C TYR A 177 -19.87 -25.85 -39.59
N HIS A 178 -21.00 -26.23 -40.25
CA HIS A 178 -21.00 -26.93 -41.54
C HIS A 178 -21.17 -25.98 -42.75
N ASN A 179 -21.29 -24.70 -42.55
CA ASN A 179 -21.36 -23.70 -43.62
C ASN A 179 -19.96 -23.09 -43.86
N VAL A 180 -19.49 -23.14 -45.11
CA VAL A 180 -18.18 -22.60 -45.54
C VAL A 180 -17.96 -21.12 -45.10
N ILE A 181 -19.03 -20.38 -44.87
CA ILE A 181 -19.00 -19.00 -44.40
C ILE A 181 -18.69 -18.91 -42.90
N GLY A 182 -19.06 -19.90 -42.07
CA GLY A 182 -18.79 -19.94 -40.63
C GLY A 182 -17.36 -20.37 -40.24
N VAL A 183 -16.59 -20.87 -41.20
CA VAL A 183 -15.18 -21.28 -41.01
C VAL A 183 -14.21 -20.14 -41.33
N ILE A 184 -14.66 -19.07 -42.03
CA ILE A 184 -13.81 -17.94 -42.46
C ILE A 184 -13.94 -16.73 -41.51
N PHE A 185 -14.93 -16.70 -40.63
CA PHE A 185 -15.10 -15.69 -39.56
C PHE A 185 -14.79 -16.30 -38.18
#